data_6c91bf427e1d7df681b784bddc03d9b0
#
_entry.id   6c91bf427e1d7df681b784bddc03d9b0
#
_cell.length_a   1.000
_cell.length_b   1.000
_cell.length_c   1.000
_cell.angle_alpha   90.00
_cell.angle_beta   90.00
_cell.angle_gamma   90.00
#
_symmetry.space_group_name_H-M   'P 1'
#
loop_
_entity.id
_entity.type
_entity.pdbx_description
1 polymer ?
#
loop_
_entity_poly.entity_id
_entity_poly.type
_entity_poly.pdbx_seq_one_letter_code
_entity_poly.pdbx_strand_id
1 'polypeptide(L)'
;MVALAVVIALVVAAIAAVIVQRDNGDDSAGGPGSATSASTSAAPAASAKKKGPVPAGCMKNPRPIVPVKYSIDHLNVSAKVLSRGLDSAGAAGAPPRDDPSSMAWFNQGPKVGSNRGNVVLTSHTFHVGEALGNRMYSRDNGIKPGDIIRFSDTSGNTVCYRYTHNVKVWVKDYDPNSTILYDDNGPAQAVIVVCWDYVKGKGHESRVLFYADPVA
;
A
#
# COMPACT_ATOMS: atom_id res chain seq x y z
N MET A 1 -22.63 -39.95 22.93
CA MET A 1 -21.21 -40.29 22.96
C MET A 1 -20.81 -40.72 21.56
N VAL A 2 -20.25 -39.83 20.79
CA VAL A 2 -19.58 -40.14 19.50
C VAL A 2 -18.30 -39.34 19.50
N ALA A 3 -17.17 -40.03 19.52
CA ALA A 3 -15.83 -39.49 19.50
C ALA A 3 -15.49 -39.00 18.07
N LEU A 4 -15.16 -37.73 17.90
CA LEU A 4 -14.64 -37.20 16.64
C LEU A 4 -13.12 -37.21 16.72
N ALA A 5 -12.50 -38.06 15.92
CA ALA A 5 -11.05 -38.15 15.80
C ALA A 5 -10.47 -36.97 15.04
N VAL A 6 -9.55 -36.27 15.68
CA VAL A 6 -8.74 -35.19 15.07
C VAL A 6 -7.58 -35.84 14.32
N VAL A 7 -7.55 -35.73 13.01
CA VAL A 7 -6.39 -36.12 12.20
C VAL A 7 -5.52 -34.87 12.04
N ILE A 8 -4.40 -34.83 12.76
CA ILE A 8 -3.33 -33.87 12.59
C ILE A 8 -2.40 -34.41 11.51
N ALA A 9 -2.42 -33.81 10.33
CA ALA A 9 -1.43 -34.08 9.29
C ALA A 9 -0.19 -33.22 9.53
N LEU A 10 0.88 -33.82 10.04
CA LEU A 10 2.22 -33.24 10.12
C LEU A 10 2.87 -33.29 8.73
N VAL A 11 3.04 -32.17 8.06
CA VAL A 11 3.90 -32.04 6.88
C VAL A 11 5.30 -31.68 7.35
N VAL A 12 6.19 -32.66 7.33
CA VAL A 12 7.63 -32.48 7.56
C VAL A 12 8.27 -32.01 6.25
N ALA A 13 8.70 -30.75 6.19
CA ALA A 13 9.49 -30.22 5.07
C ALA A 13 10.94 -30.69 5.22
N ALA A 14 11.40 -31.52 4.30
CA ALA A 14 12.80 -31.90 4.17
C ALA A 14 13.59 -30.78 3.49
N ILE A 15 14.54 -30.18 4.23
CA ILE A 15 15.51 -29.23 3.71
C ILE A 15 16.64 -30.03 3.06
N ALA A 16 16.73 -30.05 1.75
CA ALA A 16 17.87 -30.56 1.01
C ALA A 16 18.95 -29.46 0.89
N ALA A 17 20.01 -29.58 1.67
CA ALA A 17 21.21 -28.74 1.53
C ALA A 17 22.01 -29.22 0.30
N VAL A 18 22.09 -28.40 -0.73
CA VAL A 18 22.99 -28.62 -1.86
C VAL A 18 24.34 -27.98 -1.51
N ILE A 19 25.32 -28.82 -1.22
CA ILE A 19 26.72 -28.45 -1.06
C ILE A 19 27.32 -28.41 -2.47
N VAL A 20 27.65 -27.21 -2.96
CA VAL A 20 28.46 -27.05 -4.18
C VAL A 20 29.93 -27.11 -3.76
N GLN A 21 30.64 -28.19 -4.13
CA GLN A 21 32.07 -28.31 -4.03
C GLN A 21 32.72 -27.41 -5.11
N ARG A 22 33.64 -26.56 -4.67
CA ARG A 22 34.56 -25.83 -5.54
C ARG A 22 35.73 -26.74 -5.81
N ASP A 23 35.93 -27.13 -7.04
CA ASP A 23 37.21 -27.67 -7.52
C ASP A 23 38.08 -26.51 -7.92
N ASN A 24 39.27 -26.47 -7.29
CA ASN A 24 40.39 -25.65 -7.73
C ASN A 24 41.19 -26.45 -8.81
N GLY A 25 41.38 -25.84 -9.95
CA GLY A 25 42.28 -26.31 -10.98
C GLY A 25 43.01 -25.13 -11.57
N ASP A 26 44.29 -24.99 -11.19
CA ASP A 26 45.28 -24.16 -11.86
C ASP A 26 45.50 -24.65 -13.29
N ASP A 27 45.66 -23.75 -14.26
CA ASP A 27 46.90 -23.65 -15.06
C ASP A 27 46.85 -22.54 -16.12
N SER A 28 48.01 -21.94 -16.25
CA SER A 28 48.52 -20.83 -17.02
C SER A 28 48.22 -20.81 -18.54
N ALA A 29 48.18 -19.65 -19.11
CA ALA A 29 49.06 -19.05 -20.11
C ALA A 29 48.36 -18.10 -21.10
N GLY A 30 48.72 -16.85 -21.07
CA GLY A 30 49.24 -16.02 -22.14
C GLY A 30 48.31 -15.59 -23.30
N GLY A 31 48.10 -14.25 -23.42
CA GLY A 31 47.78 -13.60 -24.68
C GLY A 31 47.03 -12.26 -24.52
N PRO A 32 47.49 -11.18 -25.14
CA PRO A 32 47.00 -9.84 -24.86
C PRO A 32 45.87 -9.39 -25.78
N GLY A 33 44.99 -8.56 -25.27
CA GLY A 33 44.29 -7.58 -26.09
C GLY A 33 42.81 -7.77 -26.29
N SER A 34 42.02 -6.98 -25.60
CA SER A 34 41.00 -6.12 -26.16
C SER A 34 40.27 -5.43 -25.01
N ALA A 35 40.46 -4.14 -24.93
CA ALA A 35 39.68 -3.28 -24.06
C ALA A 35 38.21 -3.26 -24.53
N THR A 36 37.36 -4.00 -23.84
CA THR A 36 35.92 -3.86 -24.01
C THR A 36 35.45 -2.79 -23.04
N SER A 37 35.10 -1.63 -23.58
CA SER A 37 34.48 -0.55 -22.86
C SER A 37 33.18 -1.05 -22.19
N ALA A 38 33.22 -1.16 -20.88
CA ALA A 38 32.02 -1.39 -20.07
C ALA A 38 31.13 -0.17 -20.22
N SER A 39 30.07 -0.30 -21.03
CA SER A 39 29.01 0.68 -21.11
C SER A 39 28.23 0.62 -19.80
N THR A 40 28.50 1.53 -18.89
CA THR A 40 27.77 1.73 -17.66
C THR A 40 26.39 2.26 -18.06
N SER A 41 25.42 1.35 -18.15
CA SER A 41 24.01 1.73 -18.30
C SER A 41 23.59 2.47 -17.03
N ALA A 42 23.59 3.79 -17.09
CA ALA A 42 23.03 4.64 -16.05
C ALA A 42 21.53 4.32 -15.92
N ALA A 43 21.13 3.84 -14.77
CA ALA A 43 19.70 3.71 -14.44
C ALA A 43 19.03 5.09 -14.66
N PRO A 44 17.81 5.14 -15.24
CA PRO A 44 17.13 6.40 -15.45
C PRO A 44 16.92 7.08 -14.12
N ALA A 45 17.50 8.25 -13.95
CA ALA A 45 17.28 9.12 -12.80
C ALA A 45 15.77 9.37 -12.70
N ALA A 46 15.17 8.97 -11.58
CA ALA A 46 13.77 9.26 -11.28
C ALA A 46 13.58 10.78 -11.41
N SER A 47 12.83 11.20 -12.43
CA SER A 47 12.49 12.61 -12.63
C SER A 47 11.85 13.13 -11.35
N ALA A 48 12.53 14.00 -10.65
CA ALA A 48 11.99 14.70 -9.48
C ALA A 48 10.75 15.49 -9.94
N LYS A 49 9.56 14.92 -9.68
CA LYS A 49 8.28 15.62 -9.92
C LYS A 49 8.36 16.95 -9.17
N LYS A 50 8.17 18.08 -9.89
CA LYS A 50 8.12 19.41 -9.26
C LYS A 50 7.06 19.38 -8.16
N LYS A 51 7.50 19.49 -6.90
CA LYS A 51 6.61 19.57 -5.75
C LYS A 51 5.85 20.89 -5.87
N GLY A 52 4.51 20.82 -5.92
CA GLY A 52 3.67 22.01 -5.90
C GLY A 52 3.70 22.68 -4.51
N PRO A 53 3.14 23.90 -4.37
CA PRO A 53 3.10 24.57 -3.07
C PRO A 53 2.38 23.73 -2.03
N VAL A 54 2.91 23.78 -0.80
CA VAL A 54 2.30 23.07 0.34
C VAL A 54 0.96 23.76 0.68
N PRO A 55 -0.18 23.03 0.66
CA PRO A 55 -1.48 23.60 0.98
C PRO A 55 -1.53 24.15 2.41
N ALA A 56 -2.38 25.15 2.63
CA ALA A 56 -2.61 25.69 3.98
C ALA A 56 -3.03 24.60 4.95
N GLY A 57 -2.52 24.66 6.19
CA GLY A 57 -2.79 23.68 7.24
C GLY A 57 -1.95 22.40 7.16
N CYS A 58 -1.17 22.20 6.11
CA CYS A 58 -0.27 21.04 5.97
C CYS A 58 1.12 21.35 6.55
N MET A 59 1.76 20.35 7.15
CA MET A 59 3.14 20.45 7.60
C MET A 59 4.09 20.64 6.41
N LYS A 60 4.94 21.68 6.45
CA LYS A 60 5.96 21.93 5.42
C LYS A 60 7.05 20.84 5.41
N ASN A 61 7.38 20.33 6.57
CA ASN A 61 8.32 19.23 6.76
C ASN A 61 7.57 18.08 7.44
N PRO A 62 6.95 17.16 6.67
CA PRO A 62 6.20 16.05 7.23
C PRO A 62 7.09 15.18 8.12
N ARG A 63 6.55 14.75 9.24
CA ARG A 63 7.14 13.76 10.14
C ARG A 63 6.12 12.66 10.41
N PRO A 64 6.55 11.45 10.79
CA PRO A 64 5.64 10.36 11.09
C PRO A 64 4.65 10.71 12.20
N ILE A 65 3.35 10.56 11.94
CA ILE A 65 2.26 10.74 12.90
C ILE A 65 1.38 9.48 12.96
N VAL A 66 0.65 9.32 14.06
CA VAL A 66 -0.45 8.36 14.17
C VAL A 66 -1.75 9.10 13.81
N PRO A 67 -2.35 8.82 12.65
CA PRO A 67 -3.53 9.55 12.22
C PRO A 67 -4.76 9.16 13.04
N VAL A 68 -5.57 10.13 13.42
CA VAL A 68 -6.88 9.92 14.08
C VAL A 68 -8.04 10.51 13.29
N LYS A 69 -7.74 11.36 12.32
CA LYS A 69 -8.72 12.04 11.47
C LYS A 69 -8.14 12.22 10.06
N TYR A 70 -9.04 12.18 9.07
CA TYR A 70 -8.71 12.58 7.71
C TYR A 70 -9.75 13.55 7.15
N SER A 71 -9.40 14.27 6.08
CA SER A 71 -10.34 15.03 5.25
C SER A 71 -9.93 15.04 3.78
N ILE A 72 -10.93 15.10 2.89
CA ILE A 72 -10.78 15.30 1.44
C ILE A 72 -11.79 16.38 1.04
N ASP A 73 -11.29 17.60 0.76
CA ASP A 73 -12.14 18.77 0.54
C ASP A 73 -13.06 18.61 -0.66
N HIS A 74 -12.53 18.11 -1.78
CA HIS A 74 -13.30 17.87 -3.01
C HIS A 74 -14.53 16.98 -2.74
N LEU A 75 -14.37 15.95 -1.92
CA LEU A 75 -15.46 15.05 -1.57
C LEU A 75 -16.32 15.57 -0.40
N ASN A 76 -16.00 16.72 0.16
CA ASN A 76 -16.64 17.26 1.36
C ASN A 76 -16.79 16.18 2.45
N VAL A 77 -15.68 15.49 2.76
CA VAL A 77 -15.63 14.45 3.77
C VAL A 77 -14.58 14.76 4.83
N SER A 78 -14.94 14.51 6.08
CA SER A 78 -14.03 14.53 7.21
C SER A 78 -14.52 13.49 8.23
N ALA A 79 -13.66 12.51 8.55
CA ALA A 79 -14.03 11.41 9.44
C ALA A 79 -12.80 10.87 10.21
N LYS A 80 -13.04 9.82 10.99
CA LYS A 80 -12.02 9.20 11.84
C LYS A 80 -11.06 8.33 11.02
N VAL A 81 -9.84 8.20 11.53
CA VAL A 81 -8.90 7.15 11.15
C VAL A 81 -8.68 6.25 12.37
N LEU A 82 -8.97 4.97 12.20
CA LEU A 82 -8.79 3.97 13.24
C LEU A 82 -7.44 3.26 13.04
N SER A 83 -6.71 3.01 14.12
CA SER A 83 -5.50 2.18 14.07
C SER A 83 -5.90 0.70 14.08
N ARG A 84 -5.47 -0.08 13.08
CA ARG A 84 -5.78 -1.50 12.93
C ARG A 84 -4.54 -2.29 12.54
N GLY A 85 -4.40 -3.49 13.10
CA GLY A 85 -3.43 -4.48 12.64
C GLY A 85 -3.98 -5.31 11.48
N LEU A 86 -3.47 -6.53 11.33
CA LEU A 86 -4.03 -7.52 10.39
C LEU A 86 -5.39 -8.03 10.89
N ASP A 87 -6.27 -8.34 9.95
CA ASP A 87 -7.50 -9.07 10.21
C ASP A 87 -7.26 -10.60 10.29
N SER A 88 -8.33 -11.37 10.48
CA SER A 88 -8.25 -12.83 10.57
C SER A 88 -7.81 -13.52 9.25
N ALA A 89 -7.85 -12.82 8.14
CA ALA A 89 -7.38 -13.29 6.83
C ALA A 89 -5.94 -12.84 6.52
N GLY A 90 -5.26 -12.15 7.45
CA GLY A 90 -3.91 -11.65 7.26
C GLY A 90 -3.82 -10.41 6.36
N ALA A 91 -4.93 -9.71 6.15
CA ALA A 91 -4.97 -8.46 5.42
C ALA A 91 -5.04 -7.25 6.37
N ALA A 92 -4.72 -6.04 5.88
CA ALA A 92 -4.89 -4.81 6.65
C ALA A 92 -6.35 -4.68 7.12
N GLY A 93 -6.52 -4.51 8.44
CA GLY A 93 -7.84 -4.44 9.05
C GLY A 93 -8.64 -3.23 8.56
N ALA A 94 -9.97 -3.38 8.50
CA ALA A 94 -10.90 -2.38 8.02
C ALA A 94 -11.61 -1.64 9.18
N PRO A 95 -12.27 -0.49 8.91
CA PRO A 95 -13.21 0.12 9.85
C PRO A 95 -14.37 -0.82 10.19
N PRO A 96 -15.20 -0.50 11.22
CA PRO A 96 -16.45 -1.24 11.46
C PRO A 96 -17.31 -1.31 10.20
N ARG A 97 -18.01 -2.44 9.99
CA ARG A 97 -18.76 -2.71 8.74
C ARG A 97 -19.89 -1.73 8.47
N ASP A 98 -20.43 -1.12 9.50
CA ASP A 98 -21.53 -0.14 9.47
C ASP A 98 -21.04 1.31 9.43
N ASP A 99 -19.74 1.53 9.42
CA ASP A 99 -19.14 2.87 9.31
C ASP A 99 -18.81 3.22 7.85
N PRO A 100 -19.64 4.06 7.18
CA PRO A 100 -19.47 4.36 5.77
C PRO A 100 -18.32 5.35 5.49
N SER A 101 -17.82 6.04 6.51
CA SER A 101 -16.96 7.21 6.32
C SER A 101 -15.56 7.05 6.85
N SER A 102 -15.33 6.23 7.86
CA SER A 102 -14.01 6.08 8.47
C SER A 102 -13.02 5.37 7.56
N MET A 103 -11.74 5.67 7.80
CA MET A 103 -10.62 4.86 7.33
C MET A 103 -10.01 4.06 8.48
N ALA A 104 -9.31 2.98 8.15
CA ALA A 104 -8.39 2.34 9.08
C ALA A 104 -6.96 2.43 8.53
N TRP A 105 -6.02 2.87 9.36
CA TRP A 105 -4.61 2.84 9.07
C TRP A 105 -4.01 1.52 9.56
N PHE A 106 -3.27 0.82 8.68
CA PHE A 106 -2.53 -0.39 9.01
C PHE A 106 -1.30 -0.03 9.85
N ASN A 107 -1.36 -0.32 11.15
CA ASN A 107 -0.40 0.17 12.15
C ASN A 107 0.90 -0.64 12.25
N GLN A 108 1.03 -1.71 11.46
CA GLN A 108 2.24 -2.53 11.38
C GLN A 108 3.14 -2.16 10.20
N GLY A 109 2.71 -1.21 9.35
CA GLY A 109 3.48 -0.65 8.25
C GLY A 109 3.92 0.81 8.51
N PRO A 110 4.36 1.51 7.46
CA PRO A 110 4.80 2.90 7.55
C PRO A 110 3.73 3.82 8.15
N LYS A 111 4.16 4.78 8.98
CA LYS A 111 3.29 5.82 9.54
C LYS A 111 3.00 6.90 8.51
N VAL A 112 1.86 7.55 8.65
CA VAL A 112 1.53 8.77 7.89
C VAL A 112 2.63 9.80 8.09
N GLY A 113 3.22 10.29 6.98
CA GLY A 113 4.36 11.22 7.01
C GLY A 113 5.73 10.55 7.08
N SER A 114 5.82 9.22 6.96
CA SER A 114 7.09 8.52 6.75
C SER A 114 7.73 8.95 5.43
N ASN A 115 9.05 8.96 5.37
CA ASN A 115 9.82 9.38 4.20
C ASN A 115 10.04 8.24 3.17
N ARG A 116 9.51 7.06 3.45
CA ARG A 116 9.56 5.87 2.58
C ARG A 116 8.39 4.94 2.84
N GLY A 117 8.10 4.10 1.86
CA GLY A 117 7.14 3.03 1.91
C GLY A 117 5.69 3.48 1.77
N ASN A 118 4.80 2.49 1.65
CA ASN A 118 3.36 2.68 1.50
C ASN A 118 2.68 2.79 2.86
N VAL A 119 2.10 3.94 3.15
CA VAL A 119 1.14 4.10 4.25
C VAL A 119 -0.18 3.48 3.81
N VAL A 120 -0.48 2.27 4.28
CA VAL A 120 -1.68 1.54 3.88
C VAL A 120 -2.87 1.97 4.72
N LEU A 121 -3.95 2.37 4.04
CA LEU A 121 -5.25 2.68 4.64
C LEU A 121 -6.35 1.86 3.97
N THR A 122 -7.36 1.49 4.72
CA THR A 122 -8.54 0.78 4.22
C THR A 122 -9.79 1.60 4.45
N SER A 123 -10.78 1.43 3.59
CA SER A 123 -12.13 1.96 3.78
C SER A 123 -13.15 1.05 3.10
N HIS A 124 -14.44 1.34 3.31
CA HIS A 124 -15.52 0.54 2.74
C HIS A 124 -16.03 1.07 1.41
N THR A 125 -16.57 0.13 0.62
CA THR A 125 -17.61 0.37 -0.37
C THR A 125 -18.86 -0.37 0.06
N PHE A 126 -20.01 0.23 -0.17
CA PHE A 126 -21.31 -0.42 0.06
C PHE A 126 -21.94 -0.75 -1.27
N HIS A 127 -22.56 -1.91 -1.36
CA HIS A 127 -23.31 -2.31 -2.53
C HIS A 127 -24.73 -1.76 -2.50
N VAL A 128 -25.26 -1.46 -1.31
CA VAL A 128 -26.48 -0.70 -1.09
C VAL A 128 -26.14 0.49 -0.21
N GLY A 129 -26.51 1.68 -0.64
CA GLY A 129 -26.08 2.93 -0.02
C GLY A 129 -24.70 3.39 -0.50
N GLU A 130 -24.11 4.32 0.21
CA GLU A 130 -22.85 4.96 -0.18
C GLU A 130 -21.85 4.97 0.98
N ALA A 131 -20.63 4.55 0.69
CA ALA A 131 -19.49 4.67 1.59
C ALA A 131 -18.36 5.48 0.94
N LEU A 132 -17.31 5.78 1.69
CA LEU A 132 -16.18 6.57 1.21
C LEU A 132 -15.61 6.03 -0.10
N GLY A 133 -15.39 4.71 -0.20
CA GLY A 133 -14.85 4.10 -1.42
C GLY A 133 -15.74 4.27 -2.64
N ASN A 134 -17.08 4.24 -2.48
CA ASN A 134 -18.01 4.55 -3.57
C ASN A 134 -17.82 5.99 -4.04
N ARG A 135 -17.71 6.94 -3.10
CA ARG A 135 -17.50 8.35 -3.40
C ARG A 135 -16.15 8.58 -4.06
N MET A 136 -15.06 7.97 -3.57
CA MET A 136 -13.73 8.10 -4.16
C MET A 136 -13.67 7.56 -5.59
N TYR A 137 -14.35 6.45 -5.89
CA TYR A 137 -14.30 5.80 -7.20
C TYR A 137 -15.45 6.19 -8.13
N SER A 138 -16.25 7.20 -7.77
CA SER A 138 -17.32 7.73 -8.63
C SER A 138 -16.73 8.29 -9.93
N ARG A 139 -17.37 8.02 -11.06
CA ARG A 139 -16.94 8.51 -12.37
C ARG A 139 -17.09 10.03 -12.49
N ASP A 140 -18.17 10.56 -11.97
CA ASP A 140 -18.53 11.96 -12.16
C ASP A 140 -17.91 12.88 -11.08
N ASN A 141 -18.05 12.47 -9.81
CA ASN A 141 -17.68 13.28 -8.65
C ASN A 141 -16.62 12.61 -7.77
N GLY A 142 -15.88 11.63 -8.31
CA GLY A 142 -14.83 10.94 -7.59
C GLY A 142 -13.59 11.80 -7.34
N ILE A 143 -12.66 11.24 -6.56
CA ILE A 143 -11.38 11.91 -6.31
C ILE A 143 -10.60 12.11 -7.61
N LYS A 144 -10.01 13.28 -7.79
CA LYS A 144 -9.31 13.67 -9.02
C LYS A 144 -7.82 13.88 -8.76
N PRO A 145 -6.93 13.54 -9.73
CA PRO A 145 -5.51 13.84 -9.61
C PRO A 145 -5.27 15.30 -9.24
N GLY A 146 -4.51 15.50 -8.15
CA GLY A 146 -4.28 16.82 -7.57
C GLY A 146 -5.05 17.09 -6.28
N ASP A 147 -6.12 16.38 -5.99
CA ASP A 147 -6.88 16.52 -4.74
C ASP A 147 -6.01 16.22 -3.53
N ILE A 148 -6.26 16.94 -2.44
CA ILE A 148 -5.50 16.82 -1.21
C ILE A 148 -6.25 15.97 -0.20
N ILE A 149 -5.55 14.94 0.29
CA ILE A 149 -5.96 14.11 1.41
C ILE A 149 -5.14 14.56 2.62
N ARG A 150 -5.82 14.99 3.68
CA ARG A 150 -5.19 15.44 4.93
C ARG A 150 -5.37 14.38 6.00
N PHE A 151 -4.31 14.08 6.73
CA PHE A 151 -4.35 13.22 7.91
C PHE A 151 -3.84 14.00 9.11
N SER A 152 -4.60 13.99 10.20
CA SER A 152 -4.24 14.72 11.42
C SER A 152 -4.13 13.76 12.61
N ASP A 153 -3.18 14.06 13.51
CA ASP A 153 -3.03 13.40 14.80
C ASP A 153 -3.85 14.09 15.90
N THR A 154 -3.76 13.57 17.12
CA THR A 154 -4.44 14.15 18.30
C THR A 154 -3.91 15.52 18.71
N SER A 155 -2.71 15.89 18.28
CA SER A 155 -2.08 17.19 18.54
C SER A 155 -2.38 18.24 17.47
N GLY A 156 -3.15 17.87 16.42
CA GLY A 156 -3.48 18.76 15.32
C GLY A 156 -2.40 18.85 14.23
N ASN A 157 -1.28 18.09 14.36
CA ASN A 157 -0.31 18.02 13.28
C ASN A 157 -0.96 17.37 12.05
N THR A 158 -0.84 18.00 10.89
CA THR A 158 -1.49 17.53 9.66
C THR A 158 -0.47 17.25 8.57
N VAL A 159 -0.43 16.00 8.12
CA VAL A 159 0.32 15.54 6.95
C VAL A 159 -0.63 15.46 5.77
N CYS A 160 -0.18 15.95 4.63
CA CYS A 160 -0.98 16.00 3.41
C CYS A 160 -0.37 15.15 2.32
N TYR A 161 -1.24 14.51 1.58
CA TYR A 161 -0.92 13.74 0.38
C TYR A 161 -1.71 14.28 -0.79
N ARG A 162 -1.11 14.28 -1.96
CA ARG A 162 -1.75 14.65 -3.22
C ARG A 162 -2.12 13.38 -3.97
N TYR A 163 -3.41 13.16 -4.18
CA TYR A 163 -3.88 12.03 -4.97
C TYR A 163 -3.32 12.09 -6.40
N THR A 164 -2.88 10.94 -6.91
CA THR A 164 -2.26 10.83 -8.23
C THR A 164 -3.07 9.96 -9.19
N HIS A 165 -3.37 8.73 -8.82
CA HIS A 165 -4.05 7.76 -9.67
C HIS A 165 -4.63 6.61 -8.84
N ASN A 166 -5.38 5.74 -9.47
CA ASN A 166 -5.79 4.47 -8.89
C ASN A 166 -5.47 3.30 -9.82
N VAL A 167 -5.40 2.12 -9.22
CA VAL A 167 -5.23 0.84 -9.93
C VAL A 167 -6.29 -0.12 -9.42
N LYS A 168 -6.98 -0.82 -10.33
CA LYS A 168 -7.87 -1.93 -9.97
C LYS A 168 -7.11 -3.26 -10.08
N VAL A 169 -7.16 -4.05 -9.01
CA VAL A 169 -6.51 -5.36 -8.90
C VAL A 169 -7.57 -6.42 -8.65
N TRP A 170 -7.61 -7.46 -9.47
CA TRP A 170 -8.47 -8.60 -9.24
C TRP A 170 -7.89 -9.48 -8.14
N VAL A 171 -8.72 -9.91 -7.19
CA VAL A 171 -8.27 -10.73 -6.05
C VAL A 171 -7.60 -12.03 -6.52
N LYS A 172 -8.12 -12.62 -7.57
CA LYS A 172 -7.58 -13.86 -8.18
C LYS A 172 -6.19 -13.69 -8.81
N ASP A 173 -5.83 -12.45 -9.19
CA ASP A 173 -4.58 -12.13 -9.89
C ASP A 173 -3.58 -11.41 -8.95
N TYR A 174 -3.93 -11.25 -7.67
CA TYR A 174 -3.07 -10.58 -6.70
C TYR A 174 -1.88 -11.46 -6.32
N ASP A 175 -0.67 -10.95 -6.56
CA ASP A 175 0.57 -11.55 -6.06
C ASP A 175 0.88 -11.02 -4.65
N PRO A 176 0.86 -11.87 -3.60
CA PRO A 176 1.15 -11.44 -2.23
C PRO A 176 2.61 -10.98 -2.03
N ASN A 177 3.52 -11.30 -2.95
CA ASN A 177 4.91 -10.83 -2.93
C ASN A 177 5.10 -9.50 -3.67
N SER A 178 4.06 -8.97 -4.31
CA SER A 178 4.14 -7.67 -4.99
C SER A 178 4.19 -6.52 -3.98
N THR A 179 4.86 -5.44 -4.35
CA THR A 179 4.96 -4.20 -3.57
C THR A 179 3.83 -3.21 -3.87
N ILE A 180 2.82 -3.64 -4.63
CA ILE A 180 1.72 -2.77 -5.08
C ILE A 180 0.90 -2.19 -3.91
N LEU A 181 0.76 -2.93 -2.81
CA LEU A 181 0.04 -2.48 -1.61
C LEU A 181 0.99 -2.35 -0.42
N TYR A 182 1.68 -3.42 -0.04
CA TYR A 182 2.60 -3.43 1.08
C TYR A 182 4.03 -3.24 0.57
N ASP A 183 4.60 -2.07 0.84
CA ASP A 183 6.00 -1.74 0.52
C ASP A 183 6.55 -0.85 1.63
N ASP A 184 7.43 -1.38 2.46
CA ASP A 184 8.01 -0.64 3.57
C ASP A 184 9.24 0.18 3.16
N ASN A 185 9.78 -0.06 1.96
CA ASN A 185 11.08 0.48 1.53
C ASN A 185 11.03 1.33 0.27
N GLY A 186 9.96 1.28 -0.49
CA GLY A 186 9.76 2.06 -1.70
C GLY A 186 9.59 3.56 -1.47
N PRO A 187 9.29 4.32 -2.50
CA PRO A 187 8.97 5.73 -2.39
C PRO A 187 7.82 5.97 -1.40
N ALA A 188 7.91 7.07 -0.64
CA ALA A 188 6.86 7.44 0.30
C ALA A 188 5.54 7.71 -0.43
N GLN A 189 4.49 6.95 -0.10
CA GLN A 189 3.15 7.11 -0.65
C GLN A 189 2.08 6.80 0.41
N ALA A 190 0.87 7.31 0.24
CA ALA A 190 -0.32 6.77 0.88
C ALA A 190 -1.09 5.92 -0.13
N VAL A 191 -1.52 4.73 0.28
CA VAL A 191 -2.31 3.82 -0.54
C VAL A 191 -3.60 3.49 0.19
N ILE A 192 -4.74 3.98 -0.35
CA ILE A 192 -6.06 3.71 0.22
C ILE A 192 -6.67 2.56 -0.59
N VAL A 193 -6.99 1.45 0.07
CA VAL A 193 -7.58 0.27 -0.58
C VAL A 193 -9.04 0.12 -0.20
N VAL A 194 -9.88 -0.12 -1.21
CA VAL A 194 -11.30 -0.41 -1.03
C VAL A 194 -11.69 -1.67 -1.81
N CYS A 195 -12.75 -2.34 -1.36
CA CYS A 195 -13.33 -3.46 -2.07
C CYS A 195 -14.14 -2.99 -3.28
N TRP A 196 -14.15 -3.75 -4.39
CA TRP A 196 -14.94 -3.43 -5.58
C TRP A 196 -15.45 -4.69 -6.29
N ASP A 197 -16.29 -4.52 -7.32
CA ASP A 197 -16.91 -5.60 -8.09
C ASP A 197 -17.58 -6.66 -7.18
N TYR A 198 -18.64 -6.23 -6.44
CA TYR A 198 -19.39 -7.13 -5.60
C TYR A 198 -20.21 -8.14 -6.43
N VAL A 199 -20.07 -9.41 -6.12
CA VAL A 199 -20.84 -10.51 -6.70
C VAL A 199 -21.61 -11.24 -5.59
N LYS A 200 -22.93 -11.33 -5.73
CA LYS A 200 -23.78 -12.02 -4.76
C LYS A 200 -23.33 -13.47 -4.56
N GLY A 201 -23.09 -13.85 -3.31
CA GLY A 201 -22.63 -15.19 -2.94
C GLY A 201 -21.12 -15.40 -3.04
N LYS A 202 -20.37 -14.48 -3.67
CA LYS A 202 -18.89 -14.56 -3.78
C LYS A 202 -18.17 -13.43 -3.04
N GLY A 203 -18.85 -12.29 -2.82
CA GLY A 203 -18.24 -11.10 -2.22
C GLY A 203 -17.61 -10.18 -3.27
N HIS A 204 -16.59 -9.41 -2.87
CA HIS A 204 -15.90 -8.46 -3.75
C HIS A 204 -14.73 -9.14 -4.47
N GLU A 205 -14.77 -9.16 -5.79
CA GLU A 205 -13.80 -9.86 -6.63
C GLU A 205 -12.56 -8.99 -6.96
N SER A 206 -12.61 -7.69 -6.69
CA SER A 206 -11.45 -6.80 -6.90
C SER A 206 -11.21 -5.84 -5.74
N ARG A 207 -10.07 -5.15 -5.83
CA ARG A 207 -9.68 -4.02 -4.98
C ARG A 207 -9.34 -2.84 -5.86
N VAL A 208 -9.69 -1.63 -5.38
CA VAL A 208 -9.19 -0.40 -5.99
C VAL A 208 -8.22 0.23 -5.00
N LEU A 209 -7.02 0.50 -5.47
CA LEU A 209 -5.93 1.12 -4.74
C LEU A 209 -5.78 2.55 -5.23
N PHE A 210 -5.94 3.52 -4.33
CA PHE A 210 -5.78 4.94 -4.62
C PHE A 210 -4.43 5.40 -4.08
N TYR A 211 -3.55 5.90 -4.96
CA TYR A 211 -2.21 6.34 -4.63
C TYR A 211 -2.14 7.85 -4.46
N ALA A 212 -1.42 8.28 -3.44
CA ALA A 212 -1.21 9.69 -3.19
C ALA A 212 0.24 9.95 -2.73
N ASP A 213 0.89 10.94 -3.33
CA ASP A 213 2.25 11.34 -3.02
C ASP A 213 2.27 12.36 -1.86
N PRO A 214 3.26 12.32 -0.94
CA PRO A 214 3.36 13.32 0.11
C PRO A 214 3.57 14.72 -0.46
N VAL A 215 2.91 15.69 0.16
CA VAL A 215 3.10 17.11 -0.15
C VAL A 215 4.12 17.68 0.85
N ALA A 216 5.31 18.00 0.37
CA ALA A 216 6.40 18.56 1.17
C ALA A 216 7.29 19.47 0.29
#